data_cbc3629a4e517c90ea6a363702f3abc8
#
_entry.id   cbc3629a4e517c90ea6a363702f3abc8
#
_cell.length_a   1.000
_cell.length_b   1.000
_cell.length_c   1.000
_cell.angle_alpha   90.00
_cell.angle_beta   90.00
_cell.angle_gamma   90.00
#
_symmetry.space_group_name_H-M   'P 1'
#
loop_
_entity.id
_entity.type
_entity.pdbx_description
1 polymer ?
#
loop_
_entity_poly.entity_id
_entity_poly.type
_entity_poly.pdbx_seq_one_letter_code
_entity_poly.pdbx_strand_id
1 'polypeptide(L)'
;MELDGLHVAVLAGEGVEDLEYWVTVMRLREAGAKVSSVGLAPATVRGKNGLEVPVDVAVGDVNPDAVDGLVIPGGHMPDKLRRYAVVTDFVAAIHAAGKPIGIICHGGLIAISARIVAGCRSTGSLGIKDDLVNAGATWVDEPAFRDANLVWGRVVEDIPAFCRELVAALAAYRAAK
;
A
#
# COMPACT_ATOMS: atom_id res chain seq x y z
N MET A 1 -19.76 -10.19 -2.64
CA MET A 1 -19.18 -8.89 -2.19
C MET A 1 -18.29 -8.32 -3.30
N GLU A 2 -17.94 -7.04 -3.22
CA GLU A 2 -17.21 -6.35 -4.31
C GLU A 2 -15.87 -7.00 -4.66
N LEU A 3 -15.17 -7.53 -3.67
CA LEU A 3 -13.83 -8.09 -3.79
C LEU A 3 -13.76 -9.61 -3.58
N ASP A 4 -14.88 -10.33 -3.66
CA ASP A 4 -14.89 -11.78 -3.51
C ASP A 4 -13.91 -12.46 -4.47
N GLY A 5 -13.09 -13.34 -3.93
CA GLY A 5 -12.08 -14.10 -4.67
C GLY A 5 -10.74 -13.38 -4.86
N LEU A 6 -10.63 -12.10 -4.50
CA LEU A 6 -9.34 -11.39 -4.53
C LEU A 6 -8.52 -11.63 -3.27
N HIS A 7 -7.21 -11.71 -3.45
CA HIS A 7 -6.22 -11.75 -2.39
C HIS A 7 -5.38 -10.47 -2.41
N VAL A 8 -5.43 -9.70 -1.32
CA VAL A 8 -4.69 -8.43 -1.19
C VAL A 8 -3.62 -8.56 -0.11
N ALA A 9 -2.39 -8.24 -0.47
CA ALA A 9 -1.30 -8.12 0.48
C ALA A 9 -1.29 -6.71 1.10
N VAL A 10 -1.01 -6.61 2.39
CA VAL A 10 -0.81 -5.33 3.09
C VAL A 10 0.55 -5.35 3.75
N LEU A 11 1.43 -4.41 3.41
CA LEU A 11 2.74 -4.31 4.05
C LEU A 11 2.59 -3.95 5.52
N ALA A 12 3.32 -4.64 6.35
CA ALA A 12 3.34 -4.47 7.79
C ALA A 12 4.76 -4.59 8.35
N GLY A 13 5.04 -3.81 9.37
CA GLY A 13 6.33 -3.79 10.06
C GLY A 13 6.31 -2.81 11.22
N GLU A 14 7.38 -2.81 12.01
CA GLU A 14 7.51 -1.92 13.17
C GLU A 14 7.29 -0.44 12.80
N GLY A 15 6.40 0.21 13.53
CA GLY A 15 6.06 1.62 13.36
C GLY A 15 5.12 1.90 12.19
N VAL A 16 4.43 0.90 11.63
CA VAL A 16 3.35 1.14 10.67
C VAL A 16 2.28 2.03 11.30
N GLU A 17 1.66 2.91 10.51
CA GLU A 17 0.57 3.72 11.02
C GLU A 17 -0.65 2.85 11.29
N ASP A 18 -1.12 2.87 12.54
CA ASP A 18 -2.11 1.93 13.08
C ASP A 18 -3.44 1.98 12.34
N LEU A 19 -3.98 3.18 12.11
CA LEU A 19 -5.27 3.33 11.45
C LEU A 19 -5.19 3.07 9.94
N GLU A 20 -4.10 3.49 9.30
CA GLU A 20 -3.89 3.24 7.87
C GLU A 20 -3.79 1.74 7.59
N TYR A 21 -3.23 0.97 8.52
CA TYR A 21 -3.20 -0.49 8.44
C TYR A 21 -4.58 -1.08 8.79
N TRP A 22 -5.08 -0.87 10.02
CA TRP A 22 -6.24 -1.58 10.52
C TRP A 22 -7.54 -1.22 9.82
N VAL A 23 -7.80 0.07 9.57
CA VAL A 23 -9.04 0.48 8.88
C VAL A 23 -9.04 -0.03 7.45
N THR A 24 -7.90 0.01 6.76
CA THR A 24 -7.79 -0.52 5.39
C THR A 24 -7.98 -2.03 5.35
N VAL A 25 -7.36 -2.78 6.27
CA VAL A 25 -7.54 -4.23 6.38
C VAL A 25 -9.01 -4.59 6.64
N MET A 26 -9.66 -3.90 7.59
CA MET A 26 -11.07 -4.13 7.91
C MET A 26 -11.98 -3.82 6.73
N ARG A 27 -11.74 -2.72 6.01
CA ARG A 27 -12.52 -2.34 4.83
C ARG A 27 -12.37 -3.35 3.69
N LEU A 28 -11.17 -3.85 3.45
CA LEU A 28 -10.91 -4.88 2.43
C LEU A 28 -11.61 -6.20 2.77
N ARG A 29 -11.54 -6.62 4.04
CA ARG A 29 -12.22 -7.83 4.52
C ARG A 29 -13.74 -7.68 4.43
N GLU A 30 -14.28 -6.54 4.82
CA GLU A 30 -15.73 -6.25 4.70
C GLU A 30 -16.19 -6.31 3.24
N ALA A 31 -15.36 -5.86 2.29
CA ALA A 31 -15.63 -5.97 0.86
C ALA A 31 -15.47 -7.39 0.29
N GLY A 32 -14.99 -8.35 1.07
CA GLY A 32 -14.88 -9.76 0.70
C GLY A 32 -13.49 -10.23 0.28
N ALA A 33 -12.47 -9.39 0.35
CA ALA A 33 -11.11 -9.79 0.01
C ALA A 33 -10.50 -10.70 1.09
N LYS A 34 -9.70 -11.68 0.67
CA LYS A 34 -8.69 -12.30 1.52
C LYS A 34 -7.55 -11.29 1.72
N VAL A 35 -7.15 -11.05 2.96
CA VAL A 35 -6.07 -10.12 3.29
C VAL A 35 -4.97 -10.84 4.04
N SER A 36 -3.72 -10.67 3.59
CA SER A 36 -2.52 -11.14 4.28
C SER A 36 -1.61 -9.97 4.62
N SER A 37 -1.12 -9.94 5.86
CA SER A 37 -0.08 -8.99 6.29
C SER A 37 1.29 -9.52 5.91
N VAL A 38 2.04 -8.73 5.16
CA VAL A 38 3.32 -9.11 4.58
C VAL A 38 4.43 -8.19 5.10
N GLY A 39 5.50 -8.77 5.62
CA GLY A 39 6.63 -8.02 6.17
C GLY A 39 7.95 -8.74 6.00
N LEU A 40 8.96 -8.39 6.80
CA LEU A 40 10.28 -9.01 6.69
C LEU A 40 10.32 -10.45 7.22
N ALA A 41 9.54 -10.74 8.26
CA ALA A 41 9.40 -12.07 8.84
C ALA A 41 8.06 -12.17 9.59
N PRO A 42 7.47 -13.37 9.74
CA PRO A 42 6.30 -13.57 10.60
C PRO A 42 6.59 -13.11 12.03
N ALA A 43 5.73 -12.22 12.54
CA ALA A 43 5.88 -11.65 13.89
C ALA A 43 4.59 -10.91 14.29
N THR A 44 4.49 -10.53 15.55
CA THR A 44 3.61 -9.45 15.97
C THR A 44 4.48 -8.21 16.17
N VAL A 45 4.21 -7.17 15.40
CA VAL A 45 4.91 -5.89 15.47
C VAL A 45 4.05 -4.84 16.14
N ARG A 46 4.66 -3.74 16.55
CA ARG A 46 3.94 -2.63 17.16
C ARG A 46 3.80 -1.47 16.18
N GLY A 47 2.57 -1.01 16.00
CA GLY A 47 2.27 0.18 15.22
C GLY A 47 2.85 1.45 15.87
N LYS A 48 2.90 2.52 15.10
CA LYS A 48 3.40 3.83 15.52
C LYS A 48 2.72 4.36 16.80
N ASN A 49 1.43 4.11 16.95
CA ASN A 49 0.62 4.54 18.08
C ASN A 49 0.36 3.42 19.10
N GLY A 50 0.96 2.25 18.92
CA GLY A 50 1.05 1.19 19.92
C GLY A 50 0.13 0.00 19.72
N LEU A 51 -0.72 -0.05 18.69
CA LEU A 51 -1.52 -1.24 18.42
C LEU A 51 -0.63 -2.39 17.93
N GLU A 52 -1.01 -3.60 18.27
CA GLU A 52 -0.38 -4.80 17.74
C GLU A 52 -0.83 -5.04 16.31
N VAL A 53 0.12 -5.39 15.45
CA VAL A 53 -0.11 -5.68 14.04
C VAL A 53 0.53 -7.02 13.71
N PRO A 54 -0.25 -8.01 13.23
CA PRO A 54 0.32 -9.27 12.80
C PRO A 54 1.08 -9.12 11.49
N VAL A 55 2.20 -9.81 11.36
CA VAL A 55 2.86 -10.10 10.09
C VAL A 55 2.69 -11.60 9.85
N ASP A 56 1.87 -11.96 8.86
CA ASP A 56 1.49 -13.35 8.60
C ASP A 56 2.60 -14.13 7.87
N VAL A 57 3.30 -13.44 6.97
CA VAL A 57 4.25 -14.07 6.04
C VAL A 57 5.39 -13.11 5.68
N ALA A 58 6.58 -13.66 5.47
CA ALA A 58 7.71 -12.89 4.94
C ALA A 58 7.48 -12.55 3.46
N VAL A 59 7.83 -11.31 3.06
CA VAL A 59 7.65 -10.86 1.68
C VAL A 59 8.41 -11.73 0.67
N GLY A 60 9.57 -12.28 1.06
CA GLY A 60 10.34 -13.19 0.21
C GLY A 60 9.68 -14.54 -0.05
N ASP A 61 8.69 -14.91 0.75
CA ASP A 61 7.92 -16.16 0.62
C ASP A 61 6.59 -15.97 -0.12
N VAL A 62 6.26 -14.72 -0.50
CA VAL A 62 5.04 -14.41 -1.25
C VAL A 62 5.33 -14.35 -2.74
N ASN A 63 4.70 -15.24 -3.51
CA ASN A 63 4.72 -15.11 -4.96
C ASN A 63 3.87 -13.89 -5.39
N PRO A 64 4.45 -12.88 -6.09
CA PRO A 64 3.69 -11.74 -6.58
C PRO A 64 2.48 -12.12 -7.44
N ASP A 65 2.53 -13.26 -8.14
CA ASP A 65 1.42 -13.73 -8.97
C ASP A 65 0.23 -14.24 -8.14
N ALA A 66 0.47 -14.64 -6.89
CA ALA A 66 -0.56 -15.18 -6.00
C ALA A 66 -1.40 -14.09 -5.30
N VAL A 67 -1.07 -12.82 -5.47
CA VAL A 67 -1.85 -11.69 -4.92
C VAL A 67 -2.41 -10.82 -6.05
N ASP A 68 -3.56 -10.23 -5.80
CA ASP A 68 -4.31 -9.43 -6.78
C ASP A 68 -4.16 -7.92 -6.57
N GLY A 69 -3.58 -7.55 -5.45
CA GLY A 69 -3.30 -6.15 -5.11
C GLY A 69 -2.41 -6.02 -3.88
N LEU A 70 -1.95 -4.80 -3.67
CA LEU A 70 -1.04 -4.46 -2.57
C LEU A 70 -1.48 -3.17 -1.89
N VAL A 71 -1.26 -3.08 -0.59
CA VAL A 71 -1.39 -1.83 0.18
C VAL A 71 -0.09 -1.51 0.89
N ILE A 72 0.31 -0.26 0.82
CA ILE A 72 1.49 0.29 1.46
C ILE A 72 1.05 1.39 2.44
N PRO A 73 0.79 1.05 3.70
CA PRO A 73 0.51 2.04 4.75
C PRO A 73 1.75 2.89 5.07
N GLY A 74 1.53 3.97 5.79
CA GLY A 74 2.58 4.89 6.22
C GLY A 74 3.11 4.62 7.62
N GLY A 75 3.27 5.70 8.39
CA GLY A 75 3.96 5.70 9.67
C GLY A 75 5.48 5.75 9.50
N HIS A 76 6.21 5.15 10.44
CA HIS A 76 7.67 5.04 10.38
C HIS A 76 8.14 3.80 9.60
N MET A 77 7.26 2.83 9.38
CA MET A 77 7.56 1.57 8.70
C MET A 77 8.16 1.76 7.29
N PRO A 78 7.64 2.64 6.42
CA PRO A 78 8.15 2.77 5.06
C PRO A 78 9.64 3.13 4.98
N ASP A 79 10.13 3.99 5.88
CA ASP A 79 11.55 4.30 5.96
C ASP A 79 12.41 3.07 6.26
N LYS A 80 11.89 2.16 7.08
CA LYS A 80 12.59 0.93 7.44
C LYS A 80 12.54 -0.10 6.31
N LEU A 81 11.35 -0.38 5.77
CA LEU A 81 11.16 -1.44 4.78
C LEU A 81 11.76 -1.10 3.42
N ARG A 82 11.82 0.17 3.04
CA ARG A 82 12.42 0.61 1.76
C ARG A 82 13.89 0.23 1.59
N ARG A 83 14.57 -0.09 2.70
CA ARG A 83 15.99 -0.46 2.72
C ARG A 83 16.26 -1.89 2.24
N TYR A 84 15.21 -2.70 2.10
CA TYR A 84 15.30 -4.11 1.74
C TYR A 84 14.86 -4.33 0.29
N ALA A 85 15.79 -4.80 -0.55
CA ALA A 85 15.54 -5.06 -1.95
C ALA A 85 14.36 -6.03 -2.16
N VAL A 86 14.22 -7.05 -1.30
CA VAL A 86 13.12 -8.01 -1.37
C VAL A 86 11.75 -7.34 -1.28
N VAL A 87 11.62 -6.23 -0.54
CA VAL A 87 10.38 -5.45 -0.43
C VAL A 87 10.16 -4.62 -1.69
N THR A 88 11.17 -3.87 -2.12
CA THR A 88 11.05 -2.98 -3.28
C THR A 88 10.88 -3.75 -4.58
N ASP A 89 11.52 -4.91 -4.72
CA ASP A 89 11.36 -5.82 -5.87
C ASP A 89 9.95 -6.42 -5.91
N PHE A 90 9.39 -6.80 -4.77
CA PHE A 90 8.01 -7.27 -4.67
C PHE A 90 7.01 -6.19 -5.12
N VAL A 91 7.17 -4.95 -4.63
CA VAL A 91 6.33 -3.81 -5.04
C VAL A 91 6.44 -3.55 -6.54
N ALA A 92 7.67 -3.55 -7.08
CA ALA A 92 7.92 -3.36 -8.51
C ALA A 92 7.26 -4.46 -9.36
N ALA A 93 7.32 -5.72 -8.92
CA ALA A 93 6.69 -6.86 -9.62
C ALA A 93 5.15 -6.72 -9.66
N ILE A 94 4.51 -6.35 -8.55
CA ILE A 94 3.07 -6.09 -8.47
C ILE A 94 2.68 -4.95 -9.43
N HIS A 95 3.46 -3.87 -9.44
CA HIS A 95 3.23 -2.73 -10.34
C HIS A 95 3.36 -3.12 -11.81
N ALA A 96 4.43 -3.83 -12.17
CA ALA A 96 4.68 -4.29 -13.54
C ALA A 96 3.57 -5.22 -14.08
N ALA A 97 2.92 -5.98 -13.18
CA ALA A 97 1.77 -6.81 -13.51
C ALA A 97 0.46 -6.02 -13.65
N GLY A 98 0.48 -4.69 -13.49
CA GLY A 98 -0.71 -3.83 -13.58
C GLY A 98 -1.71 -4.01 -12.44
N LYS A 99 -1.33 -4.67 -11.35
CA LYS A 99 -2.20 -4.91 -10.20
C LYS A 99 -2.37 -3.65 -9.37
N PRO A 100 -3.55 -3.40 -8.78
CA PRO A 100 -3.78 -2.20 -7.96
C PRO A 100 -2.85 -2.14 -6.75
N ILE A 101 -2.24 -0.97 -6.53
CA ILE A 101 -1.41 -0.69 -5.35
C ILE A 101 -1.98 0.55 -4.66
N GLY A 102 -2.46 0.36 -3.43
CA GLY A 102 -2.84 1.47 -2.55
C GLY A 102 -1.63 1.99 -1.78
N ILE A 103 -1.39 3.29 -1.83
CA ILE A 103 -0.24 3.95 -1.21
C ILE A 103 -0.77 5.14 -0.41
N ILE A 104 -0.53 5.18 0.89
CA ILE A 104 -1.00 6.27 1.73
C ILE A 104 0.12 6.84 2.59
N CYS A 105 0.07 8.15 2.81
CA CYS A 105 0.94 8.89 3.74
C CYS A 105 2.43 8.73 3.39
N HIS A 106 3.26 8.23 4.30
CA HIS A 106 4.68 7.95 4.07
C HIS A 106 4.93 6.67 3.24
N GLY A 107 3.89 5.93 2.89
CA GLY A 107 4.01 4.73 2.05
C GLY A 107 4.68 5.01 0.70
N GLY A 108 4.57 6.24 0.19
CA GLY A 108 5.23 6.71 -1.01
C GLY A 108 6.75 6.53 -1.01
N LEU A 109 7.41 6.49 0.16
CA LEU A 109 8.85 6.25 0.27
C LEU A 109 9.26 4.86 -0.28
N ILE A 110 8.43 3.84 -0.05
CA ILE A 110 8.66 2.50 -0.62
C ILE A 110 8.44 2.53 -2.13
N ALA A 111 7.38 3.21 -2.60
CA ALA A 111 7.10 3.36 -4.02
C ALA A 111 8.23 4.08 -4.79
N ILE A 112 8.84 5.11 -4.18
CA ILE A 112 10.04 5.78 -4.72
C ILE A 112 11.19 4.79 -4.86
N SER A 113 11.49 4.02 -3.81
CA SER A 113 12.59 3.06 -3.82
C SER A 113 12.33 1.89 -4.78
N ALA A 114 11.07 1.52 -5.00
CA ALA A 114 10.65 0.55 -6.01
C ALA A 114 10.65 1.13 -7.44
N ARG A 115 10.93 2.43 -7.60
CA ARG A 115 11.01 3.14 -8.90
C ARG A 115 9.73 3.11 -9.72
N ILE A 116 8.57 3.20 -9.06
CA ILE A 116 7.26 3.14 -9.72
C ILE A 116 6.53 4.47 -9.80
N VAL A 117 7.14 5.58 -9.33
CA VAL A 117 6.46 6.88 -9.23
C VAL A 117 6.76 7.86 -10.37
N ALA A 118 7.83 7.64 -11.14
CA ALA A 118 8.22 8.55 -12.21
C ALA A 118 7.14 8.67 -13.28
N GLY A 119 6.75 9.91 -13.59
CA GLY A 119 5.71 10.21 -14.58
C GLY A 119 4.26 10.05 -14.06
N CYS A 120 4.08 9.60 -12.82
CA CYS A 120 2.75 9.46 -12.21
C CYS A 120 2.32 10.75 -11.50
N ARG A 121 1.01 10.96 -11.37
CA ARG A 121 0.46 11.85 -10.34
C ARG A 121 0.57 11.14 -8.99
N SER A 122 0.91 11.87 -7.95
CA SER A 122 1.10 11.31 -6.62
C SER A 122 0.64 12.26 -5.54
N THR A 123 0.36 11.72 -4.37
CA THR A 123 0.15 12.46 -3.13
C THR A 123 0.68 11.66 -1.94
N GLY A 124 0.58 12.22 -0.74
CA GLY A 124 1.02 11.59 0.48
C GLY A 124 1.13 12.60 1.61
N SER A 125 1.83 12.25 2.67
CA SER A 125 2.20 13.21 3.70
C SER A 125 3.05 14.34 3.10
N LEU A 126 2.82 15.57 3.55
CA LEU A 126 3.63 16.72 3.11
C LEU A 126 5.13 16.52 3.35
N GLY A 127 5.49 15.71 4.35
CA GLY A 127 6.88 15.41 4.67
C GLY A 127 7.65 14.67 3.57
N ILE A 128 6.96 14.04 2.62
CA ILE A 128 7.58 13.33 1.48
C ILE A 128 7.29 13.97 0.13
N LYS A 129 6.68 15.15 0.11
CA LYS A 129 6.32 15.84 -1.13
C LYS A 129 7.53 16.04 -2.04
N ASP A 130 8.60 16.61 -1.50
CA ASP A 130 9.80 16.91 -2.29
C ASP A 130 10.49 15.63 -2.76
N ASP A 131 10.45 14.56 -1.95
CA ASP A 131 10.97 13.25 -2.35
C ASP A 131 10.24 12.69 -3.57
N LEU A 132 8.89 12.78 -3.59
CA LEU A 132 8.07 12.34 -4.72
C LEU A 132 8.35 13.17 -5.97
N VAL A 133 8.41 14.49 -5.83
CA VAL A 133 8.71 15.42 -6.95
C VAL A 133 10.12 15.14 -7.49
N ASN A 134 11.11 15.00 -6.62
CA ASN A 134 12.49 14.70 -7.02
C ASN A 134 12.63 13.31 -7.67
N ALA A 135 11.73 12.37 -7.34
CA ALA A 135 11.66 11.06 -7.98
C ALA A 135 10.91 11.08 -9.34
N GLY A 136 10.46 12.25 -9.79
CA GLY A 136 9.82 12.43 -11.10
C GLY A 136 8.29 12.34 -11.09
N ALA A 137 7.65 12.35 -9.94
CA ALA A 137 6.20 12.38 -9.83
C ALA A 137 5.65 13.81 -9.86
N THR A 138 4.39 13.95 -10.27
CA THR A 138 3.64 15.21 -10.16
C THR A 138 2.83 15.20 -8.88
N TRP A 139 3.08 16.18 -8.00
CA TRP A 139 2.32 16.31 -6.75
C TRP A 139 0.91 16.85 -6.99
N VAL A 140 -0.08 16.19 -6.39
CA VAL A 140 -1.48 16.58 -6.39
C VAL A 140 -1.98 16.62 -4.96
N ASP A 141 -2.54 17.76 -4.53
CA ASP A 141 -3.08 17.92 -3.18
C ASP A 141 -4.58 17.56 -3.16
N GLU A 142 -4.87 16.29 -3.30
CA GLU A 142 -6.22 15.73 -3.19
C GLU A 142 -6.24 14.63 -2.11
N PRO A 143 -7.37 14.44 -1.40
CA PRO A 143 -7.48 13.43 -0.33
C PRO A 143 -7.12 12.03 -0.77
N ALA A 144 -7.65 11.61 -1.93
CA ALA A 144 -7.31 10.35 -2.57
C ALA A 144 -7.70 10.37 -4.05
N PHE A 145 -6.96 9.65 -4.87
CA PHE A 145 -7.26 9.46 -6.29
C PHE A 145 -6.55 8.24 -6.85
N ARG A 146 -6.96 7.83 -8.02
CA ARG A 146 -6.32 6.77 -8.80
C ARG A 146 -5.54 7.36 -9.97
N ASP A 147 -4.32 6.87 -10.21
CA ASP A 147 -3.53 7.12 -11.41
C ASP A 147 -2.99 5.77 -11.93
N ALA A 148 -3.48 5.34 -13.10
CA ALA A 148 -3.27 4.00 -13.64
C ALA A 148 -3.63 2.90 -12.60
N ASN A 149 -2.68 2.07 -12.19
CA ASN A 149 -2.88 1.05 -11.16
C ASN A 149 -2.47 1.52 -9.75
N LEU A 150 -2.08 2.77 -9.57
CA LEU A 150 -1.71 3.34 -8.27
C LEU A 150 -2.89 4.10 -7.68
N VAL A 151 -3.23 3.80 -6.44
CA VAL A 151 -4.23 4.52 -5.65
C VAL A 151 -3.52 5.25 -4.54
N TRP A 152 -3.66 6.57 -4.52
CA TRP A 152 -2.96 7.45 -3.59
C TRP A 152 -3.89 8.00 -2.52
N GLY A 153 -3.37 8.18 -1.30
CA GLY A 153 -4.01 8.86 -0.18
C GLY A 153 -3.01 9.73 0.57
N ARG A 154 -3.45 10.87 1.12
CA ARG A 154 -2.54 11.82 1.77
C ARG A 154 -2.14 11.37 3.17
N VAL A 155 -3.11 11.29 4.08
CA VAL A 155 -2.90 11.13 5.54
C VAL A 155 -4.07 10.37 6.17
N VAL A 156 -3.99 10.14 7.49
CA VAL A 156 -4.98 9.40 8.28
C VAL A 156 -6.41 9.91 8.08
N GLU A 157 -6.61 11.22 8.05
CA GLU A 157 -7.93 11.84 7.86
C GLU A 157 -8.58 11.47 6.51
N ASP A 158 -7.77 11.11 5.54
CA ASP A 158 -8.22 10.76 4.19
C ASP A 158 -8.45 9.25 3.99
N ILE A 159 -8.27 8.42 5.02
CA ILE A 159 -8.49 6.96 4.94
C ILE A 159 -9.85 6.60 4.33
N PRO A 160 -10.98 7.26 4.67
CA PRO A 160 -12.26 6.93 4.04
C PRO A 160 -12.27 7.12 2.52
N ALA A 161 -11.69 8.22 2.03
CA ALA A 161 -11.56 8.48 0.59
C ALA A 161 -10.60 7.49 -0.08
N PHE A 162 -9.45 7.25 0.55
CA PHE A 162 -8.46 6.27 0.09
C PHE A 162 -9.05 4.86 -0.03
N CYS A 163 -9.75 4.39 1.00
CA CYS A 163 -10.38 3.07 0.98
C CYS A 163 -11.45 2.95 -0.11
N ARG A 164 -12.22 4.00 -0.37
CA ARG A 164 -13.21 4.02 -1.45
C ARG A 164 -12.55 3.86 -2.82
N GLU A 165 -11.51 4.64 -3.10
CA GLU A 165 -10.74 4.55 -4.34
C GLU A 165 -10.05 3.20 -4.50
N LEU A 166 -9.47 2.67 -3.42
CA LEU A 166 -8.80 1.37 -3.41
C LEU A 166 -9.76 0.22 -3.75
N VAL A 167 -10.93 0.19 -3.08
CA VAL A 167 -11.95 -0.84 -3.35
C VAL A 167 -12.46 -0.73 -4.78
N ALA A 168 -12.71 0.48 -5.29
CA ALA A 168 -13.13 0.69 -6.67
C ALA A 168 -12.05 0.20 -7.67
N ALA A 169 -10.78 0.47 -7.42
CA ALA A 169 -9.67 0.01 -8.27
C ALA A 169 -9.56 -1.52 -8.29
N LEU A 170 -9.67 -2.16 -7.12
CA LEU A 170 -9.63 -3.63 -6.99
C LEU A 170 -10.85 -4.29 -7.66
N ALA A 171 -12.04 -3.71 -7.50
CA ALA A 171 -13.26 -4.21 -8.16
C ALA A 171 -13.16 -4.10 -9.69
N ALA A 172 -12.61 -3.00 -10.21
CA ALA A 172 -12.37 -2.83 -11.64
C ALA A 172 -11.33 -3.84 -12.16
N TYR A 173 -10.26 -4.08 -11.41
CA TYR A 173 -9.26 -5.11 -11.73
C TYR A 173 -9.88 -6.51 -11.77
N ARG A 174 -10.70 -6.85 -10.77
CA ARG A 174 -11.45 -8.12 -10.73
C ARG A 174 -12.34 -8.30 -11.96
N ALA A 175 -13.04 -7.26 -12.37
CA ALA A 175 -13.94 -7.31 -13.53
C ALA A 175 -13.20 -7.48 -14.88
N ALA A 176 -11.92 -7.09 -14.93
CA ALA A 176 -11.08 -7.21 -16.13
C ALA A 176 -10.27 -8.52 -16.18
N LYS A 177 -10.28 -9.33 -15.12
CA LYS A 177 -9.55 -10.60 -14.97
C LYS A 177 -10.37 -11.77 -15.52
#